data_8e24ae1a480f0092320502d5c4675bba
#
_entry.id   8e24ae1a480f0092320502d5c4675bba
#
_cell.length_a   1.000
_cell.length_b   1.000
_cell.length_c   1.000
_cell.angle_alpha   90.00
_cell.angle_beta   90.00
_cell.angle_gamma   90.00
#
_symmetry.space_group_name_H-M   'P 1'
#
loop_
_entity.id
_entity.type
_entity.pdbx_description
1 polymer ?
#
loop_
_entity_poly.entity_id
_entity_poly.type
_entity_poly.pdbx_seq_one_letter_code
_entity_poly.pdbx_strand_id
1 'polypeptide(L)'
;MRSDEGLAYSAGSGLRFGVYYPGVFRAEFQSKSRTVAYATQLVLDEIKKMREEPVTAEELDTIKRSLIETFPSAFASKGQTVAIFAADEYTQRDPAYWQTYRDRIKAVTAADVQRVAQKYLTPDKMVMLVVGDQKEIDQGDGKHETSLKALAEGRPIVVLPLRDPMTMKRP
;
A
#
# COMPACT_ATOMS: atom_id res chain seq x y z
N MET A 1 -3.37 5.04 -13.05
CA MET A 1 -4.13 3.79 -12.76
C MET A 1 -5.65 4.02 -12.68
N ARG A 2 -6.16 4.77 -11.71
CA ARG A 2 -7.62 4.98 -11.59
C ARG A 2 -8.16 6.03 -12.57
N SER A 3 -7.58 7.24 -12.59
CA SER A 3 -8.02 8.35 -13.44
C SER A 3 -7.46 8.27 -14.84
N ASP A 4 -6.22 7.90 -15.00
CA ASP A 4 -5.51 8.02 -16.27
C ASP A 4 -5.75 6.80 -17.17
N GLU A 5 -5.71 5.60 -16.59
CA GLU A 5 -5.84 4.35 -17.35
C GLU A 5 -7.23 3.70 -17.23
N GLY A 6 -8.06 4.14 -16.29
CA GLY A 6 -9.39 3.55 -16.05
C GLY A 6 -9.37 2.06 -15.67
N LEU A 7 -8.24 1.57 -15.20
CA LEU A 7 -8.01 0.14 -14.94
C LEU A 7 -8.53 -0.33 -13.59
N ALA A 8 -8.56 0.56 -12.61
CA ALA A 8 -8.94 0.22 -11.25
C ALA A 8 -10.13 1.03 -10.75
N TYR A 9 -11.10 0.36 -10.17
CA TYR A 9 -12.21 1.00 -9.45
C TYR A 9 -11.70 1.69 -8.17
N SER A 10 -10.81 1.01 -7.45
CA SER A 10 -10.13 1.54 -6.28
C SER A 10 -8.67 1.11 -6.29
N ALA A 11 -7.80 1.99 -5.84
CA ALA A 11 -6.39 1.69 -5.61
C ALA A 11 -5.92 2.45 -4.37
N GLY A 12 -5.09 1.81 -3.57
CA GLY A 12 -4.55 2.42 -2.38
C GLY A 12 -3.32 1.68 -1.87
N SER A 13 -2.59 2.33 -1.00
CA SER A 13 -1.48 1.73 -0.28
C SER A 13 -1.49 2.18 1.17
N GLY A 14 -0.88 1.38 2.04
CA GLY A 14 -0.80 1.72 3.44
C GLY A 14 0.26 0.91 4.16
N LEU A 15 0.73 1.46 5.26
CA LEU A 15 1.64 0.80 6.18
C LEU A 15 0.92 0.60 7.52
N ARG A 16 0.78 -0.65 7.94
CA ARG A 16 0.37 -0.97 9.31
C ARG A 16 1.60 -1.07 10.18
N PHE A 17 1.69 -0.22 11.15
CA PHE A 17 2.73 -0.32 12.17
C PHE A 17 2.34 -1.41 13.18
N GLY A 18 3.23 -2.38 13.37
CA GLY A 18 3.13 -3.29 14.50
C GLY A 18 3.73 -2.66 15.75
N VAL A 19 3.23 -3.01 16.92
CA VAL A 19 3.80 -2.57 18.21
C VAL A 19 4.89 -3.54 18.64
N TYR A 20 4.59 -4.83 18.65
CA TYR A 20 5.49 -5.90 19.09
C TYR A 20 6.00 -6.76 17.93
N TYR A 21 5.43 -6.58 16.73
CA TYR A 21 5.80 -7.32 15.53
C TYR A 21 6.07 -6.33 14.39
N PRO A 22 6.88 -6.73 13.39
CA PRO A 22 7.07 -5.91 12.20
C PRO A 22 5.74 -5.55 11.54
N GLY A 23 5.63 -4.31 11.08
CA GLY A 23 4.48 -3.87 10.31
C GLY A 23 4.48 -4.43 8.90
N VAL A 24 3.35 -4.27 8.20
CA VAL A 24 3.17 -4.72 6.83
C VAL A 24 2.82 -3.54 5.93
N PHE A 25 3.61 -3.34 4.89
CA PHE A 25 3.21 -2.49 3.76
C PHE A 25 2.29 -3.30 2.84
N ARG A 26 1.18 -2.69 2.43
CA ARG A 26 0.23 -3.27 1.46
C ARG A 26 -0.07 -2.25 0.39
N ALA A 27 -0.05 -2.69 -0.86
CA ALA A 27 -0.67 -2.00 -1.97
C ALA A 27 -1.81 -2.90 -2.49
N GLU A 28 -2.98 -2.33 -2.70
CA GLU A 28 -4.17 -3.07 -3.09
C GLU A 28 -4.98 -2.28 -4.12
N PHE A 29 -5.64 -3.00 -5.02
CA PHE A 29 -6.52 -2.41 -6.02
C PHE A 29 -7.60 -3.40 -6.44
N GLN A 30 -8.67 -2.88 -7.05
CA GLN A 30 -9.70 -3.67 -7.69
C GLN A 30 -9.75 -3.32 -9.17
N SER A 31 -9.55 -4.32 -10.01
CA SER A 31 -9.58 -4.19 -11.48
C SER A 31 -10.40 -5.30 -12.11
N LYS A 32 -10.60 -5.22 -13.42
CA LYS A 32 -11.15 -6.35 -14.18
C LYS A 32 -10.13 -7.51 -14.18
N SER A 33 -10.61 -8.76 -14.18
CA SER A 33 -9.73 -9.94 -14.19
C SER A 33 -8.71 -9.89 -15.33
N ARG A 34 -9.10 -9.47 -16.52
CA ARG A 34 -8.22 -9.41 -17.70
C ARG A 34 -7.13 -8.34 -17.62
N THR A 35 -7.30 -7.31 -16.81
CA THR A 35 -6.33 -6.21 -16.68
C THR A 35 -5.49 -6.29 -15.41
N VAL A 36 -5.71 -7.32 -14.55
CA VAL A 36 -5.04 -7.41 -13.25
C VAL A 36 -3.52 -7.51 -13.36
N ALA A 37 -3.01 -8.21 -14.36
CA ALA A 37 -1.56 -8.33 -14.55
C ALA A 37 -0.92 -6.97 -14.87
N TYR A 38 -1.51 -6.21 -15.80
CA TYR A 38 -1.03 -4.87 -16.14
C TYR A 38 -1.17 -3.89 -14.96
N ALA A 39 -2.30 -3.93 -14.26
CA ALA A 39 -2.47 -3.11 -13.06
C ALA A 39 -1.43 -3.45 -11.95
N THR A 40 -1.07 -4.73 -11.81
CA THR A 40 0.01 -5.17 -10.91
C THR A 40 1.37 -4.63 -11.37
N GLN A 41 1.66 -4.67 -12.68
CA GLN A 41 2.89 -4.09 -13.23
C GLN A 41 3.00 -2.61 -12.87
N LEU A 42 1.94 -1.83 -13.07
CA LEU A 42 1.95 -0.40 -12.73
C LEU A 42 2.25 -0.15 -11.24
N VAL A 43 1.72 -0.98 -10.33
CA VAL A 43 2.05 -0.87 -8.89
C VAL A 43 3.52 -1.16 -8.64
N LEU A 44 4.07 -2.19 -9.27
CA LEU A 44 5.49 -2.53 -9.12
C LEU A 44 6.40 -1.44 -9.70
N ASP A 45 6.02 -0.84 -10.82
CA ASP A 45 6.75 0.27 -11.45
C ASP A 45 6.74 1.52 -10.56
N GLU A 46 5.61 1.85 -9.93
CA GLU A 46 5.54 2.96 -8.97
C GLU A 46 6.41 2.70 -7.72
N ILE A 47 6.41 1.46 -7.21
CA ILE A 47 7.30 1.08 -6.10
C ILE A 47 8.76 1.23 -6.52
N LYS A 48 9.11 0.77 -7.72
CA LYS A 48 10.45 0.91 -8.28
C LYS A 48 10.84 2.39 -8.41
N LYS A 49 9.96 3.20 -8.99
CA LYS A 49 10.16 4.65 -9.14
C LYS A 49 10.42 5.34 -7.79
N MET A 50 9.63 5.06 -6.77
CA MET A 50 9.84 5.61 -5.42
C MET A 50 11.20 5.24 -4.82
N ARG A 51 11.80 4.12 -5.22
CA ARG A 51 13.13 3.69 -4.76
C ARG A 51 14.26 4.35 -5.54
N GLU A 52 14.06 4.55 -6.84
CA GLU A 52 15.11 4.99 -7.77
C GLU A 52 15.13 6.51 -7.94
N GLU A 53 13.98 7.15 -7.83
CA GLU A 53 13.82 8.60 -8.06
C GLU A 53 13.34 9.31 -6.79
N PRO A 54 13.81 10.53 -6.53
CA PRO A 54 13.25 11.35 -5.47
C PRO A 54 11.84 11.82 -5.85
N VAL A 55 10.93 11.88 -4.87
CA VAL A 55 9.62 12.51 -5.06
C VAL A 55 9.79 14.00 -5.41
N THR A 56 8.88 14.52 -6.20
CA THR A 56 8.92 15.95 -6.55
C THR A 56 8.62 16.83 -5.34
N ALA A 57 9.08 18.07 -5.38
CA ALA A 57 8.80 19.05 -4.33
C ALA A 57 7.30 19.31 -4.17
N GLU A 58 6.55 19.31 -5.27
CA GLU A 58 5.11 19.53 -5.27
C GLU A 58 4.34 18.37 -4.63
N GLU A 59 4.69 17.12 -4.96
CA GLU A 59 4.10 15.93 -4.33
C GLU A 59 4.36 15.91 -2.83
N LEU A 60 5.62 16.15 -2.44
CA LEU A 60 6.01 16.16 -1.03
C LEU A 60 5.27 17.25 -0.25
N ASP A 61 5.19 18.47 -0.79
CA ASP A 61 4.51 19.59 -0.15
C ASP A 61 3.00 19.34 -0.05
N THR A 62 2.38 18.77 -1.08
CA THR A 62 0.96 18.39 -1.08
C THR A 62 0.64 17.40 0.04
N ILE A 63 1.45 16.35 0.19
CA ILE A 63 1.24 15.36 1.25
C ILE A 63 1.51 15.94 2.63
N LYS A 64 2.57 16.76 2.81
CA LYS A 64 2.84 17.43 4.09
C LYS A 64 1.69 18.33 4.51
N ARG A 65 1.19 19.17 3.60
CA ARG A 65 0.02 20.01 3.87
C ARG A 65 -1.19 19.17 4.26
N SER A 66 -1.52 18.14 3.50
CA SER A 66 -2.62 17.25 3.80
C SER A 66 -2.52 16.65 5.20
N LEU A 67 -1.36 16.12 5.59
CA LEU A 67 -1.14 15.53 6.90
C LEU A 67 -1.26 16.55 8.04
N ILE A 68 -0.76 17.78 7.84
CA ILE A 68 -0.80 18.85 8.84
C ILE A 68 -2.21 19.40 9.01
N GLU A 69 -2.91 19.64 7.90
CA GLU A 69 -4.27 20.20 7.90
C GLU A 69 -5.32 19.22 8.41
N THR A 70 -5.18 17.94 8.11
CA THR A 70 -6.09 16.90 8.60
C THR A 70 -5.79 16.44 10.03
N PHE A 71 -4.64 16.78 10.58
CA PHE A 71 -4.22 16.38 11.93
C PHE A 71 -5.26 16.67 13.03
N PRO A 72 -5.93 17.85 13.09
CA PRO A 72 -6.95 18.10 14.11
C PRO A 72 -8.14 17.14 14.04
N SER A 73 -8.46 16.62 12.86
CA SER A 73 -9.57 15.68 12.67
C SER A 73 -9.37 14.34 13.38
N ALA A 74 -8.13 14.00 13.72
CA ALA A 74 -7.83 12.81 14.52
C ALA A 74 -8.41 12.91 15.94
N PHE A 75 -8.63 14.13 16.44
CA PHE A 75 -9.17 14.43 17.78
C PHE A 75 -10.60 14.99 17.74
N ALA A 76 -11.32 14.82 16.61
CA ALA A 76 -12.62 15.46 16.41
C ALA A 76 -13.75 14.94 17.32
N SER A 77 -13.61 13.76 17.88
CA SER A 77 -14.60 13.19 18.81
C SER A 77 -13.95 12.67 20.09
N LYS A 78 -14.73 12.61 21.16
CA LYS A 78 -14.29 12.05 22.45
C LYS A 78 -13.79 10.61 22.29
N GLY A 79 -14.49 9.79 21.49
CA GLY A 79 -14.11 8.40 21.24
C GLY A 79 -12.75 8.29 20.53
N GLN A 80 -12.51 9.10 19.50
CA GLN A 80 -11.21 9.15 18.81
C GLN A 80 -10.08 9.59 19.75
N THR A 81 -10.34 10.63 20.53
CA THR A 81 -9.36 11.14 21.51
C THR A 81 -8.97 10.07 22.53
N VAL A 82 -9.98 9.39 23.12
CA VAL A 82 -9.72 8.29 24.06
C VAL A 82 -8.96 7.15 23.41
N ALA A 83 -9.33 6.76 22.18
CA ALA A 83 -8.65 5.69 21.45
C ALA A 83 -7.17 6.02 21.17
N ILE A 84 -6.86 7.28 20.82
CA ILE A 84 -5.49 7.74 20.63
C ILE A 84 -4.70 7.63 21.93
N PHE A 85 -5.18 8.19 23.03
CA PHE A 85 -4.44 8.16 24.29
C PHE A 85 -4.32 6.74 24.86
N ALA A 86 -5.35 5.89 24.70
CA ALA A 86 -5.24 4.49 25.06
C ALA A 86 -4.17 3.74 24.24
N ALA A 87 -4.09 4.04 22.94
CA ALA A 87 -3.05 3.49 22.08
C ALA A 87 -1.66 4.04 22.44
N ASP A 88 -1.56 5.30 22.80
CA ASP A 88 -0.30 5.93 23.21
C ASP A 88 0.21 5.29 24.51
N GLU A 89 -0.65 5.08 25.49
CA GLU A 89 -0.34 4.36 26.74
C GLU A 89 0.10 2.93 26.45
N TYR A 90 -0.67 2.20 25.64
CA TYR A 90 -0.35 0.82 25.26
C TYR A 90 0.98 0.69 24.52
N THR A 91 1.31 1.64 23.66
CA THR A 91 2.55 1.65 22.88
C THR A 91 3.71 2.35 23.57
N GLN A 92 3.47 2.90 24.75
CA GLN A 92 4.43 3.73 25.50
C GLN A 92 5.01 4.84 24.61
N ARG A 93 4.12 5.53 23.88
CA ARG A 93 4.51 6.62 23.00
C ARG A 93 5.04 7.80 23.82
N ASP A 94 6.10 8.44 23.30
CA ASP A 94 6.63 9.66 23.89
C ASP A 94 5.52 10.71 24.06
N PRO A 95 5.30 11.25 25.27
CA PRO A 95 4.29 12.29 25.53
C PRO A 95 4.45 13.53 24.64
N ALA A 96 5.66 13.87 24.22
CA ALA A 96 5.94 14.98 23.33
C ALA A 96 5.61 14.69 21.85
N TYR A 97 5.21 13.46 21.50
CA TYR A 97 4.97 13.06 20.11
C TYR A 97 3.98 13.98 19.39
N TRP A 98 2.83 14.23 19.99
CA TRP A 98 1.78 15.04 19.36
C TRP A 98 2.13 16.53 19.33
N GLN A 99 2.91 17.02 20.29
CA GLN A 99 3.40 18.40 20.30
C GLN A 99 4.37 18.67 19.15
N THR A 100 5.22 17.70 18.81
CA THR A 100 6.24 17.80 17.78
C THR A 100 5.79 17.26 16.41
N TYR A 101 4.61 16.66 16.32
CA TYR A 101 4.14 15.96 15.12
C TYR A 101 4.23 16.81 13.86
N ARG A 102 3.66 18.03 13.88
CA ARG A 102 3.63 18.92 12.73
C ARG A 102 5.03 19.32 12.27
N ASP A 103 5.93 19.62 13.20
CA ASP A 103 7.28 20.03 12.88
C ASP A 103 8.11 18.86 12.33
N ARG A 104 7.89 17.66 12.84
CA ARG A 104 8.49 16.45 12.29
C ARG A 104 8.01 16.17 10.86
N ILE A 105 6.72 16.36 10.55
CA ILE A 105 6.21 16.24 9.17
C ILE A 105 6.85 17.30 8.26
N LYS A 106 6.93 18.57 8.71
CA LYS A 106 7.59 19.62 7.93
C LYS A 106 9.05 19.32 7.62
N ALA A 107 9.75 18.71 8.56
CA ALA A 107 11.19 18.41 8.45
C ALA A 107 11.51 17.27 7.47
N VAL A 108 10.54 16.41 7.09
CA VAL A 108 10.76 15.30 6.15
C VAL A 108 11.24 15.83 4.80
N THR A 109 12.29 15.25 4.24
CA THR A 109 12.86 15.61 2.94
C THR A 109 12.55 14.55 1.87
N ALA A 110 12.70 14.88 0.59
CA ALA A 110 12.59 13.91 -0.50
C ALA A 110 13.64 12.78 -0.36
N ALA A 111 14.83 13.11 0.12
CA ALA A 111 15.88 12.13 0.41
C ALA A 111 15.48 11.15 1.54
N ASP A 112 14.75 11.62 2.55
CA ASP A 112 14.22 10.73 3.60
C ASP A 112 13.19 9.78 3.04
N VAL A 113 12.29 10.25 2.19
CA VAL A 113 11.28 9.41 1.53
C VAL A 113 11.95 8.32 0.70
N GLN A 114 12.92 8.69 -0.14
CA GLN A 114 13.64 7.74 -0.99
C GLN A 114 14.44 6.72 -0.15
N ARG A 115 15.17 7.17 0.85
CA ARG A 115 15.92 6.31 1.78
C ARG A 115 15.02 5.28 2.46
N VAL A 116 13.84 5.69 2.90
CA VAL A 116 12.85 4.80 3.53
C VAL A 116 12.26 3.84 2.51
N ALA A 117 11.93 4.30 1.31
CA ALA A 117 11.47 3.45 0.22
C ALA A 117 12.51 2.37 -0.14
N GLN A 118 13.77 2.74 -0.29
CA GLN A 118 14.87 1.79 -0.55
C GLN A 118 15.01 0.73 0.54
N LYS A 119 14.81 1.13 1.80
CA LYS A 119 14.95 0.23 2.95
C LYS A 119 13.79 -0.75 3.10
N TYR A 120 12.55 -0.30 2.89
CA TYR A 120 11.37 -1.05 3.28
C TYR A 120 10.52 -1.57 2.11
N LEU A 121 10.54 -0.91 0.96
CA LEU A 121 9.82 -1.38 -0.22
C LEU A 121 10.74 -2.30 -1.04
N THR A 122 10.78 -3.57 -0.71
CA THR A 122 11.66 -4.57 -1.35
C THR A 122 10.82 -5.51 -2.22
N PRO A 123 10.75 -5.30 -3.55
CA PRO A 123 9.88 -6.09 -4.46
C PRO A 123 10.12 -7.60 -4.34
N ASP A 124 11.36 -8.03 -4.19
CA ASP A 124 11.73 -9.45 -4.10
C ASP A 124 11.13 -10.17 -2.87
N LYS A 125 10.76 -9.39 -1.83
CA LYS A 125 10.15 -9.90 -0.60
C LYS A 125 8.62 -9.72 -0.56
N MET A 126 8.05 -9.15 -1.60
CA MET A 126 6.60 -8.95 -1.68
C MET A 126 5.90 -10.24 -2.08
N VAL A 127 4.73 -10.47 -1.49
CA VAL A 127 3.80 -11.52 -1.86
C VAL A 127 2.67 -10.88 -2.66
N MET A 128 2.42 -11.38 -3.86
CA MET A 128 1.26 -11.01 -4.66
C MET A 128 0.13 -11.97 -4.38
N LEU A 129 -1.00 -11.44 -3.94
CA LEU A 129 -2.23 -12.20 -3.75
C LEU A 129 -3.28 -11.67 -4.73
N VAL A 130 -3.75 -12.53 -5.62
CA VAL A 130 -4.76 -12.19 -6.63
C VAL A 130 -5.99 -13.06 -6.41
N VAL A 131 -7.16 -12.44 -6.40
CA VAL A 131 -8.46 -13.12 -6.29
C VAL A 131 -9.28 -12.74 -7.51
N GLY A 132 -9.69 -13.75 -8.30
CA GLY A 132 -10.47 -13.52 -9.52
C GLY A 132 -10.67 -14.79 -10.33
N ASP A 133 -11.27 -14.65 -11.52
CA ASP A 133 -11.39 -15.74 -12.47
C ASP A 133 -10.04 -16.00 -13.14
N GLN A 134 -9.44 -17.15 -12.83
CA GLN A 134 -8.12 -17.51 -13.34
C GLN A 134 -8.08 -17.57 -14.88
N LYS A 135 -9.13 -18.06 -15.51
CA LYS A 135 -9.17 -18.17 -16.98
C LYS A 135 -9.12 -16.81 -17.66
N GLU A 136 -9.87 -15.85 -17.11
CA GLU A 136 -9.84 -14.48 -17.62
C GLU A 136 -8.52 -13.78 -17.33
N ILE A 137 -7.93 -14.03 -16.17
CA ILE A 137 -6.60 -13.50 -15.80
C ILE A 137 -5.53 -14.01 -16.75
N ASP A 138 -5.54 -15.32 -17.06
CA ASP A 138 -4.56 -15.94 -17.95
C ASP A 138 -4.72 -15.50 -19.42
N GLN A 139 -5.96 -15.14 -19.83
CA GLN A 139 -6.21 -14.60 -21.17
C GLN A 139 -5.66 -13.18 -21.35
N GLY A 140 -5.60 -12.41 -20.26
CA GLY A 140 -5.22 -11.01 -20.34
C GLY A 140 -6.23 -10.14 -21.11
N ASP A 141 -5.87 -8.90 -21.36
CA ASP A 141 -6.73 -7.93 -22.06
C ASP A 141 -6.45 -7.79 -23.56
N GLY A 142 -5.46 -8.50 -24.07
CA GLY A 142 -5.05 -8.46 -25.47
C GLY A 142 -4.40 -7.14 -25.93
N LYS A 143 -4.16 -6.20 -25.01
CA LYS A 143 -3.54 -4.89 -25.29
C LYS A 143 -2.15 -4.76 -24.68
N HIS A 144 -1.95 -5.34 -23.50
CA HIS A 144 -0.71 -5.24 -22.74
C HIS A 144 -0.03 -6.61 -22.68
N GLU A 145 1.23 -6.65 -23.10
CA GLU A 145 2.06 -7.87 -23.12
C GLU A 145 2.57 -8.21 -21.71
N THR A 146 1.65 -8.32 -20.75
CA THR A 146 1.99 -8.61 -19.36
C THR A 146 1.15 -9.76 -18.84
N SER A 147 1.73 -10.61 -18.00
CA SER A 147 1.04 -11.72 -17.34
C SER A 147 1.53 -11.90 -15.91
N LEU A 148 0.72 -12.48 -15.03
CA LEU A 148 1.15 -12.78 -13.67
C LEU A 148 2.37 -13.72 -13.66
N LYS A 149 2.48 -14.60 -14.66
CA LYS A 149 3.63 -15.49 -14.82
C LYS A 149 4.91 -14.73 -15.12
N ALA A 150 4.85 -13.73 -15.97
CA ALA A 150 5.99 -12.86 -16.26
C ALA A 150 6.40 -12.05 -15.02
N LEU A 151 5.43 -11.49 -14.31
CA LEU A 151 5.67 -10.72 -13.06
C LEU A 151 6.19 -11.58 -11.91
N ALA A 152 5.93 -12.88 -11.93
CA ALA A 152 6.46 -13.80 -10.95
C ALA A 152 7.98 -14.04 -11.09
N GLU A 153 8.59 -13.71 -12.23
CA GLU A 153 10.04 -13.81 -12.47
C GLU A 153 10.61 -15.19 -12.09
N GLY A 154 9.90 -16.26 -12.44
CA GLY A 154 10.28 -17.64 -12.12
C GLY A 154 9.91 -18.11 -10.71
N ARG A 155 9.35 -17.24 -9.87
CA ARG A 155 8.81 -17.65 -8.57
C ARG A 155 7.56 -18.51 -8.74
N PRO A 156 7.29 -19.47 -7.85
CA PRO A 156 6.15 -20.36 -7.99
C PRO A 156 4.82 -19.61 -7.81
N ILE A 157 3.89 -19.84 -8.73
CA ILE A 157 2.50 -19.41 -8.58
C ILE A 157 1.72 -20.55 -7.95
N VAL A 158 1.12 -20.30 -6.79
CA VAL A 158 0.31 -21.28 -6.08
C VAL A 158 -1.16 -20.92 -6.27
N VAL A 159 -1.90 -21.80 -6.92
CA VAL A 159 -3.36 -21.67 -7.08
C VAL A 159 -4.03 -22.28 -5.84
N LEU A 160 -4.76 -21.44 -5.10
CA LEU A 160 -5.51 -21.87 -3.94
C LEU A 160 -6.99 -21.97 -4.33
N PRO A 161 -7.59 -23.17 -4.30
CA PRO A 161 -9.02 -23.31 -4.57
C PRO A 161 -9.83 -22.59 -3.49
N LEU A 162 -10.92 -21.94 -3.90
CA LEU A 162 -11.86 -21.32 -2.96
C LEU A 162 -12.43 -22.44 -2.05
N ARG A 163 -12.47 -22.17 -0.77
CA ARG A 163 -13.14 -23.04 0.17
C ARG A 163 -14.65 -22.84 0.07
N ASP A 164 -15.39 -23.90 0.33
CA ASP A 164 -16.83 -23.81 0.54
C ASP A 164 -17.10 -22.81 1.70
N PRO A 165 -17.82 -21.71 1.48
CA PRO A 165 -18.02 -20.68 2.50
C PRO A 165 -18.83 -21.18 3.72
N MET A 166 -19.61 -22.26 3.57
CA MET A 166 -20.43 -22.80 4.64
C MET A 166 -19.67 -23.84 5.49
N THR A 167 -18.86 -24.66 4.85
CA THR A 167 -18.17 -25.77 5.52
C THR A 167 -16.68 -25.50 5.75
N MET A 168 -16.14 -24.48 5.10
CA MET A 168 -14.70 -24.13 5.07
C MET A 168 -13.81 -25.28 4.53
N LYS A 169 -14.39 -26.33 3.98
CA LYS A 169 -13.66 -27.43 3.34
C LYS A 169 -13.10 -26.99 2.00
N ARG A 170 -11.97 -27.56 1.62
CA ARG A 170 -11.44 -27.44 0.26
C ARG A 170 -12.26 -28.31 -0.67
N PRO A 171 -12.48 -27.89 -1.94
CA PRO A 171 -13.11 -28.74 -2.94
C PRO A 171 -12.29 -30.00 -3.18
#